data_7956b6dfcc0702a4be6fc17b56bda379
#
_entry.id   7956b6dfcc0702a4be6fc17b56bda379
#
_cell.length_a   1.000
_cell.length_b   1.000
_cell.length_c   1.000
_cell.angle_alpha   90.00
_cell.angle_beta   90.00
_cell.angle_gamma   90.00
#
_symmetry.space_group_name_H-M   'P 1'
#
loop_
_entity.id
_entity.type
_entity.pdbx_description
1 polymer ?
#
loop_
_entity_poly.entity_id
_entity_poly.type
_entity_poly.pdbx_seq_one_letter_code
_entity_poly.pdbx_strand_id
1 'polypeptide(L)'
;IAVSSLALALAACQSMRGPEPVAQANIPQSYTASASGTSVAAQGYKDFFADQRLVQVLNLALANNRDLRTAALNIQRAQQQYQITANNQLPTIGASGDVLRQDQGAGAQTRYNVGLGVTAYELDFWGRVRSLKDNALDSYLATASARDATQIALIGQVAQAWLNYSFANANLKLADQTLKAQLESYNLNKKRFDVGIDSEVPVRQAQISVETARNDVANYKTQVAQAQNLLNLLVGEQVPESLLAKQRVTRITSNNTIGSGLPSELLNNRPDIRAAEYKLSAAGANIGAAKARLFPTISLTGSAGYASTDLGDLFKSGSFVWGVGPSINLPIFDWGTRQANIKISETDQQIALSDYEKSIQSAFREVNDALAVRQNIGDRLSAQKRLVDA
;
A
#
# COMPACT_ATOMS: atom_id res chain seq x y z
N ILE A 1 -40.16 -33.25 -16.84
CA ILE A 1 -40.19 -32.47 -15.55
C ILE A 1 -38.84 -32.64 -14.81
N ALA A 2 -38.27 -33.85 -14.68
CA ALA A 2 -36.99 -34.07 -13.98
C ALA A 2 -35.75 -33.39 -14.65
N VAL A 3 -35.73 -33.29 -15.96
CA VAL A 3 -34.61 -32.62 -16.72
C VAL A 3 -34.65 -31.10 -16.60
N SER A 4 -35.87 -30.53 -16.49
CA SER A 4 -36.05 -29.08 -16.30
C SER A 4 -35.63 -28.60 -14.91
N SER A 5 -35.84 -29.44 -13.87
CA SER A 5 -35.39 -29.15 -12.50
C SER A 5 -33.87 -29.23 -12.34
N LEU A 6 -33.19 -30.13 -13.09
CA LEU A 6 -31.73 -30.24 -13.08
C LEU A 6 -31.06 -29.05 -13.80
N ALA A 7 -31.68 -28.52 -14.87
CA ALA A 7 -31.20 -27.35 -15.57
C ALA A 7 -31.31 -26.05 -14.73
N LEU A 8 -32.37 -25.91 -13.95
CA LEU A 8 -32.57 -24.84 -12.97
C LEU A 8 -31.55 -24.88 -11.83
N ALA A 9 -31.20 -26.10 -11.37
CA ALA A 9 -30.15 -26.28 -10.35
C ALA A 9 -28.76 -25.95 -10.82
N LEU A 10 -28.44 -26.19 -12.11
CA LEU A 10 -27.15 -25.83 -12.72
C LEU A 10 -27.02 -24.31 -12.98
N ALA A 11 -28.12 -23.62 -13.26
CA ALA A 11 -28.13 -22.16 -13.41
C ALA A 11 -27.93 -21.40 -12.07
N ALA A 12 -28.27 -22.03 -10.95
CA ALA A 12 -28.09 -21.47 -9.60
C ALA A 12 -26.62 -21.39 -9.15
N CYS A 13 -25.70 -22.08 -9.84
CA CYS A 13 -24.27 -22.05 -9.53
C CYS A 13 -23.52 -20.88 -10.15
N GLN A 14 -24.16 -19.98 -10.90
CA GLN A 14 -23.50 -18.78 -11.42
C GLN A 14 -23.29 -17.78 -10.29
N SER A 15 -22.06 -17.28 -10.19
CA SER A 15 -21.74 -16.15 -9.32
C SER A 15 -22.65 -14.96 -9.67
N MET A 16 -23.35 -14.38 -8.70
CA MET A 16 -24.16 -13.17 -8.88
C MET A 16 -23.32 -11.89 -8.93
N ARG A 17 -22.00 -12.04 -9.11
CA ARG A 17 -21.07 -10.93 -9.27
C ARG A 17 -21.60 -9.95 -10.33
N GLY A 18 -21.49 -8.66 -10.05
CA GLY A 18 -21.80 -7.62 -11.03
C GLY A 18 -20.85 -7.73 -12.24
N PRO A 19 -21.26 -7.21 -13.42
CA PRO A 19 -20.36 -7.12 -14.56
C PRO A 19 -19.13 -6.30 -14.17
N GLU A 20 -17.96 -6.67 -14.67
CA GLU A 20 -16.77 -5.83 -14.52
C GLU A 20 -16.94 -4.57 -15.36
N PRO A 21 -16.91 -3.38 -14.74
CA PRO A 21 -17.02 -2.15 -15.46
C PRO A 21 -15.77 -1.90 -16.30
N VAL A 22 -15.94 -1.36 -17.49
CA VAL A 22 -14.82 -0.98 -18.35
C VAL A 22 -14.32 0.39 -17.93
N ALA A 23 -13.05 0.45 -17.50
CA ALA A 23 -12.43 1.72 -17.14
C ALA A 23 -12.28 2.66 -18.36
N GLN A 24 -12.60 3.93 -18.17
CA GLN A 24 -12.47 4.99 -19.17
C GLN A 24 -11.51 6.06 -18.66
N ALA A 25 -10.26 5.69 -18.44
CA ALA A 25 -9.25 6.60 -17.88
C ALA A 25 -8.90 7.77 -18.81
N ASN A 26 -9.31 7.72 -20.10
CA ASN A 26 -9.13 8.77 -21.11
C ASN A 26 -7.68 9.30 -21.17
N ILE A 27 -6.70 8.42 -21.07
CA ILE A 27 -5.27 8.78 -21.23
C ILE A 27 -4.90 8.80 -22.72
N PRO A 28 -4.02 9.70 -23.15
CA PRO A 28 -3.48 9.69 -24.52
C PRO A 28 -2.73 8.38 -24.83
N GLN A 29 -2.74 7.99 -26.11
CA GLN A 29 -2.02 6.79 -26.58
C GLN A 29 -0.49 6.94 -26.56
N SER A 30 0.02 8.17 -26.46
CA SER A 30 1.43 8.48 -26.38
C SER A 30 1.70 9.56 -25.34
N TYR A 31 2.91 9.56 -24.77
CA TYR A 31 3.35 10.66 -23.92
C TYR A 31 3.59 11.93 -24.73
N THR A 32 3.44 13.09 -24.09
CA THR A 32 3.65 14.42 -24.72
C THR A 32 5.08 14.61 -25.21
N ALA A 33 6.07 14.06 -24.47
CA ALA A 33 7.47 14.02 -24.84
C ALA A 33 7.91 12.56 -24.88
N SER A 34 8.21 12.03 -26.07
CA SER A 34 8.78 10.69 -26.18
C SER A 34 10.28 10.73 -25.88
N ALA A 35 10.75 9.81 -25.04
CA ALA A 35 12.18 9.58 -24.83
C ALA A 35 12.57 8.25 -25.47
N SER A 36 13.45 8.30 -26.46
CA SER A 36 14.08 7.10 -27.03
C SER A 36 15.05 6.51 -26.01
N GLY A 37 15.06 5.19 -25.86
CA GLY A 37 15.92 4.47 -24.93
C GLY A 37 15.31 3.15 -24.52
N THR A 38 16.02 2.40 -23.67
CA THR A 38 15.55 1.13 -23.13
C THR A 38 14.51 1.39 -22.03
N SER A 39 13.36 0.71 -22.11
CA SER A 39 12.40 0.70 -20.99
C SER A 39 13.06 0.09 -19.76
N VAL A 40 12.94 0.75 -18.63
CA VAL A 40 13.50 0.29 -17.35
C VAL A 40 12.42 -0.34 -16.45
N ALA A 41 11.20 -0.50 -16.95
CA ALA A 41 10.05 -1.01 -16.18
C ALA A 41 10.30 -2.41 -15.59
N ALA A 42 11.09 -3.24 -16.25
CA ALA A 42 11.47 -4.59 -15.79
C ALA A 42 12.86 -4.65 -15.13
N GLN A 43 13.58 -3.53 -15.04
CA GLN A 43 14.94 -3.51 -14.51
C GLN A 43 14.94 -3.46 -12.98
N GLY A 44 15.71 -4.34 -12.33
CA GLY A 44 15.91 -4.31 -10.88
C GLY A 44 16.73 -3.09 -10.43
N TYR A 45 16.49 -2.58 -9.22
CA TYR A 45 17.19 -1.40 -8.70
C TYR A 45 18.72 -1.60 -8.61
N LYS A 46 19.20 -2.83 -8.41
CA LYS A 46 20.63 -3.16 -8.35
C LYS A 46 21.36 -2.91 -9.68
N ASP A 47 20.65 -3.13 -10.78
CA ASP A 47 21.18 -2.92 -12.14
C ASP A 47 20.92 -1.49 -12.62
N PHE A 48 19.91 -0.83 -12.03
CA PHE A 48 19.55 0.55 -12.36
C PHE A 48 20.52 1.56 -11.77
N PHE A 49 20.93 1.39 -10.49
CA PHE A 49 21.83 2.31 -9.82
C PHE A 49 23.30 1.91 -10.02
N ALA A 50 24.13 2.87 -10.45
CA ALA A 50 25.56 2.65 -10.73
C ALA A 50 26.43 2.76 -9.48
N ASP A 51 26.03 3.56 -8.47
CA ASP A 51 26.82 3.74 -7.25
C ASP A 51 26.54 2.59 -6.26
N GLN A 52 27.56 1.77 -6.00
CA GLN A 52 27.45 0.62 -5.11
C GLN A 52 27.17 0.99 -3.65
N ARG A 53 27.55 2.21 -3.20
CA ARG A 53 27.22 2.70 -1.86
C ARG A 53 25.73 2.93 -1.74
N LEU A 54 25.10 3.55 -2.75
CA LEU A 54 23.64 3.71 -2.79
C LEU A 54 22.94 2.36 -2.81
N VAL A 55 23.41 1.39 -3.61
CA VAL A 55 22.84 0.04 -3.64
C VAL A 55 22.90 -0.62 -2.26
N GLN A 56 24.01 -0.44 -1.52
CA GLN A 56 24.11 -0.96 -0.15
C GLN A 56 23.17 -0.24 0.81
N VAL A 57 23.02 1.08 0.73
CA VAL A 57 22.04 1.85 1.53
C VAL A 57 20.61 1.39 1.22
N LEU A 58 20.28 1.14 -0.04
CA LEU A 58 18.98 0.60 -0.46
C LEU A 58 18.75 -0.81 0.13
N ASN A 59 19.77 -1.68 0.14
CA ASN A 59 19.65 -2.99 0.78
C ASN A 59 19.36 -2.88 2.28
N LEU A 60 20.02 -1.97 2.98
CA LEU A 60 19.76 -1.70 4.41
C LEU A 60 18.32 -1.17 4.62
N ALA A 61 17.88 -0.23 3.78
CA ALA A 61 16.53 0.31 3.85
C ALA A 61 15.45 -0.77 3.62
N LEU A 62 15.63 -1.62 2.61
CA LEU A 62 14.70 -2.71 2.33
C LEU A 62 14.64 -3.77 3.45
N ALA A 63 15.74 -3.94 4.20
CA ALA A 63 15.78 -4.85 5.35
C ALA A 63 15.17 -4.24 6.63
N ASN A 64 15.38 -2.94 6.87
CA ASN A 64 15.16 -2.33 8.19
C ASN A 64 14.03 -1.28 8.22
N ASN A 65 13.55 -0.79 7.06
CA ASN A 65 12.51 0.24 7.02
C ASN A 65 11.22 -0.23 7.70
N ARG A 66 10.68 0.61 8.61
CA ARG A 66 9.51 0.26 9.42
C ARG A 66 8.21 0.29 8.64
N ASP A 67 8.07 1.18 7.65
CA ASP A 67 6.87 1.26 6.82
C ASP A 67 6.76 0.04 5.91
N LEU A 68 7.88 -0.40 5.31
CA LEU A 68 7.92 -1.61 4.51
C LEU A 68 7.62 -2.87 5.36
N ARG A 69 8.12 -2.92 6.59
CA ARG A 69 7.80 -3.99 7.54
C ARG A 69 6.31 -3.98 7.89
N THR A 70 5.74 -2.81 8.13
CA THR A 70 4.29 -2.66 8.38
C THR A 70 3.47 -3.13 7.18
N ALA A 71 3.88 -2.78 5.95
CA ALA A 71 3.24 -3.26 4.73
C ALA A 71 3.29 -4.79 4.62
N ALA A 72 4.43 -5.42 4.95
CA ALA A 72 4.56 -6.88 4.96
C ALA A 72 3.66 -7.54 6.03
N LEU A 73 3.56 -6.96 7.23
CA LEU A 73 2.65 -7.44 8.28
C LEU A 73 1.17 -7.28 7.88
N ASN A 74 0.83 -6.23 7.14
CA ASN A 74 -0.52 -6.05 6.59
C ASN A 74 -0.89 -7.15 5.60
N ILE A 75 0.06 -7.67 4.80
CA ILE A 75 -0.17 -8.83 3.94
C ILE A 75 -0.51 -10.06 4.79
N GLN A 76 0.27 -10.33 5.84
CA GLN A 76 -0.01 -11.46 6.73
C GLN A 76 -1.40 -11.34 7.38
N ARG A 77 -1.77 -10.14 7.83
CA ARG A 77 -3.11 -9.87 8.38
C ARG A 77 -4.20 -10.12 7.33
N ALA A 78 -4.04 -9.60 6.12
CA ALA A 78 -5.01 -9.79 5.04
C ALA A 78 -5.13 -11.26 4.64
N GLN A 79 -4.03 -12.01 4.63
CA GLN A 79 -4.02 -13.45 4.38
C GLN A 79 -4.82 -14.22 5.45
N GLN A 80 -4.64 -13.90 6.74
CA GLN A 80 -5.42 -14.51 7.80
C GLN A 80 -6.91 -14.16 7.69
N GLN A 81 -7.23 -12.92 7.33
CA GLN A 81 -8.61 -12.49 7.10
C GLN A 81 -9.25 -13.25 5.92
N TYR A 82 -8.49 -13.45 4.84
CA TYR A 82 -8.93 -14.31 3.73
C TYR A 82 -9.19 -15.75 4.20
N GLN A 83 -8.28 -16.34 4.99
CA GLN A 83 -8.45 -17.70 5.51
C GLN A 83 -9.69 -17.82 6.40
N ILE A 84 -9.91 -16.85 7.31
CA ILE A 84 -11.13 -16.80 8.15
C ILE A 84 -12.38 -16.79 7.27
N THR A 85 -12.39 -15.94 6.23
CA THR A 85 -13.54 -15.84 5.32
C THR A 85 -13.72 -17.12 4.48
N ALA A 86 -12.63 -17.72 4.03
CA ALA A 86 -12.64 -18.96 3.27
C ALA A 86 -13.14 -20.15 4.12
N ASN A 87 -12.80 -20.17 5.41
CA ASN A 87 -13.23 -21.20 6.35
C ASN A 87 -14.74 -21.16 6.61
N ASN A 88 -15.45 -20.05 6.34
CA ASN A 88 -16.91 -19.98 6.40
C ASN A 88 -17.59 -20.92 5.37
N GLN A 89 -16.84 -21.47 4.41
CA GLN A 89 -17.32 -22.54 3.52
C GLN A 89 -17.31 -23.93 4.17
N LEU A 90 -16.84 -24.04 5.42
CA LEU A 90 -16.79 -25.29 6.20
C LEU A 90 -17.66 -25.15 7.46
N PRO A 91 -18.32 -26.24 7.92
CA PRO A 91 -19.07 -26.20 9.15
C PRO A 91 -18.15 -26.03 10.37
N THR A 92 -18.55 -25.16 11.30
CA THR A 92 -17.88 -25.05 12.60
C THR A 92 -18.45 -26.06 13.56
N ILE A 93 -17.62 -26.94 14.13
CA ILE A 93 -17.99 -27.92 15.13
C ILE A 93 -17.65 -27.34 16.50
N GLY A 94 -18.67 -27.22 17.36
CA GLY A 94 -18.51 -26.72 18.71
C GLY A 94 -18.94 -27.78 19.74
N ALA A 95 -18.36 -27.71 20.95
CA ALA A 95 -18.87 -28.42 22.12
C ALA A 95 -19.70 -27.45 22.95
N SER A 96 -20.84 -27.92 23.44
CA SER A 96 -21.70 -27.13 24.31
C SER A 96 -22.14 -27.97 25.52
N GLY A 97 -22.30 -27.28 26.64
CA GLY A 97 -22.92 -27.85 27.84
C GLY A 97 -23.82 -26.80 28.48
N ASP A 98 -25.07 -27.13 28.69
CA ASP A 98 -26.02 -26.22 29.28
C ASP A 98 -26.88 -26.90 30.32
N VAL A 99 -27.31 -26.14 31.31
CA VAL A 99 -28.28 -26.53 32.33
C VAL A 99 -29.41 -25.53 32.27
N LEU A 100 -30.61 -26.01 31.91
CA LEU A 100 -31.80 -25.19 31.82
C LEU A 100 -32.80 -25.64 32.86
N ARG A 101 -33.26 -24.74 33.74
CA ARG A 101 -34.38 -24.97 34.65
C ARG A 101 -35.54 -24.07 34.24
N GLN A 102 -36.65 -24.68 33.86
CA GLN A 102 -37.82 -23.93 33.40
C GLN A 102 -39.12 -24.58 33.93
N ASP A 103 -40.12 -23.75 34.16
CA ASP A 103 -41.49 -24.19 34.45
C ASP A 103 -42.36 -23.90 33.21
N GLN A 104 -43.00 -24.94 32.68
CA GLN A 104 -43.93 -24.85 31.54
C GLN A 104 -45.40 -25.10 31.98
N GLY A 105 -45.71 -24.82 33.24
CA GLY A 105 -47.08 -25.01 33.80
C GLY A 105 -47.35 -26.40 34.39
N ALA A 106 -46.34 -27.32 34.31
CA ALA A 106 -46.42 -28.65 34.91
C ALA A 106 -45.41 -28.84 36.08
N GLY A 107 -44.89 -27.74 36.59
CA GLY A 107 -43.78 -27.68 37.56
C GLY A 107 -42.39 -27.50 36.96
N ALA A 108 -41.49 -26.94 37.75
CA ALA A 108 -40.14 -26.63 37.30
C ALA A 108 -39.31 -27.91 37.05
N GLN A 109 -38.84 -28.08 35.82
CA GLN A 109 -37.96 -29.18 35.42
C GLN A 109 -36.57 -28.65 35.12
N THR A 110 -35.54 -29.42 35.49
CA THR A 110 -34.14 -29.14 35.11
C THR A 110 -33.75 -30.09 33.98
N ARG A 111 -33.05 -29.56 32.99
CA ARG A 111 -32.48 -30.32 31.88
C ARG A 111 -30.99 -30.04 31.78
N TYR A 112 -30.24 -31.09 31.72
CA TYR A 112 -28.77 -31.07 31.51
C TYR A 112 -28.52 -31.56 30.09
N ASN A 113 -27.72 -30.80 29.33
CA ASN A 113 -27.31 -31.19 27.99
C ASN A 113 -25.78 -31.02 27.89
N VAL A 114 -25.12 -31.97 27.22
CA VAL A 114 -23.71 -31.86 26.82
C VAL A 114 -23.54 -32.56 25.48
N GLY A 115 -22.84 -31.92 24.54
CA GLY A 115 -22.66 -32.51 23.24
C GLY A 115 -21.79 -31.71 22.29
N LEU A 116 -21.67 -32.26 21.10
CA LEU A 116 -21.04 -31.61 19.96
C LEU A 116 -22.10 -31.20 18.95
N GLY A 117 -21.88 -30.12 18.25
CA GLY A 117 -22.84 -29.68 17.24
C GLY A 117 -22.23 -28.73 16.19
N VAL A 118 -22.93 -28.68 15.07
CA VAL A 118 -22.78 -27.69 14.02
C VAL A 118 -23.97 -26.76 14.08
N THR A 119 -23.75 -25.48 14.29
CA THR A 119 -24.82 -24.50 14.40
C THR A 119 -24.95 -23.67 13.16
N ALA A 120 -26.08 -23.73 12.46
CA ALA A 120 -26.45 -22.86 11.35
C ALA A 120 -25.39 -22.76 10.23
N TYR A 121 -24.79 -23.89 9.85
CA TYR A 121 -23.89 -23.93 8.69
C TYR A 121 -24.66 -23.57 7.42
N GLU A 122 -24.25 -22.45 6.76
CA GLU A 122 -24.90 -21.95 5.55
C GLU A 122 -24.50 -22.78 4.32
N LEU A 123 -25.50 -23.36 3.67
CA LEU A 123 -25.34 -24.03 2.39
C LEU A 123 -25.38 -22.99 1.28
N ASP A 124 -24.23 -22.72 0.68
CA ASP A 124 -24.01 -21.58 -0.24
C ASP A 124 -24.56 -21.83 -1.64
N PHE A 125 -25.88 -22.04 -1.77
CA PHE A 125 -26.54 -22.25 -3.05
C PHE A 125 -26.49 -21.01 -3.96
N TRP A 126 -26.53 -19.81 -3.35
CA TRP A 126 -26.61 -18.55 -4.07
C TRP A 126 -25.25 -17.85 -4.24
N GLY A 127 -24.18 -18.47 -3.76
CA GLY A 127 -22.83 -17.96 -3.90
C GLY A 127 -22.51 -16.77 -2.99
N ARG A 128 -23.24 -16.57 -1.89
CA ARG A 128 -22.96 -15.49 -0.94
C ARG A 128 -21.61 -15.65 -0.26
N VAL A 129 -21.37 -16.83 0.32
CA VAL A 129 -20.12 -17.14 1.03
C VAL A 129 -18.95 -17.18 0.04
N ARG A 130 -19.18 -17.71 -1.16
CA ARG A 130 -18.19 -17.70 -2.25
C ARG A 130 -17.81 -16.27 -2.65
N SER A 131 -18.79 -15.39 -2.86
CA SER A 131 -18.56 -13.97 -3.21
C SER A 131 -17.79 -13.22 -2.11
N LEU A 132 -18.08 -13.49 -0.83
CA LEU A 132 -17.31 -12.92 0.28
C LEU A 132 -15.88 -13.43 0.32
N LYS A 133 -15.65 -14.70 0.00
CA LYS A 133 -14.30 -15.26 -0.11
C LYS A 133 -13.54 -14.63 -1.27
N ASP A 134 -14.17 -14.44 -2.42
CA ASP A 134 -13.55 -13.78 -3.58
C ASP A 134 -13.19 -12.33 -3.25
N ASN A 135 -14.08 -11.58 -2.58
CA ASN A 135 -13.77 -10.25 -2.07
C ASN A 135 -12.56 -10.24 -1.14
N ALA A 136 -12.49 -11.19 -0.19
CA ALA A 136 -11.36 -11.29 0.74
C ALA A 136 -10.06 -11.66 0.03
N LEU A 137 -10.11 -12.51 -1.01
CA LEU A 137 -8.96 -12.85 -1.84
C LEU A 137 -8.45 -11.63 -2.61
N ASP A 138 -9.33 -10.91 -3.30
CA ASP A 138 -8.97 -9.72 -4.05
C ASP A 138 -8.41 -8.63 -3.13
N SER A 139 -8.97 -8.46 -1.92
CA SER A 139 -8.46 -7.55 -0.90
C SER A 139 -7.05 -7.94 -0.41
N TYR A 140 -6.77 -9.23 -0.27
CA TYR A 140 -5.43 -9.74 0.03
C TYR A 140 -4.45 -9.43 -1.11
N LEU A 141 -4.83 -9.67 -2.37
CA LEU A 141 -4.00 -9.38 -3.55
C LEU A 141 -3.76 -7.87 -3.73
N ALA A 142 -4.76 -7.04 -3.43
CA ALA A 142 -4.61 -5.58 -3.39
C ALA A 142 -3.55 -5.15 -2.36
N THR A 143 -3.58 -5.75 -1.16
CA THR A 143 -2.61 -5.47 -0.10
C THR A 143 -1.19 -5.91 -0.49
N ALA A 144 -1.05 -7.06 -1.16
CA ALA A 144 0.23 -7.53 -1.67
C ALA A 144 0.81 -6.56 -2.72
N SER A 145 -0.02 -6.12 -3.68
CA SER A 145 0.39 -5.13 -4.68
C SER A 145 0.72 -3.76 -4.06
N ALA A 146 -0.01 -3.32 -3.04
CA ALA A 146 0.28 -2.07 -2.32
C ALA A 146 1.63 -2.13 -1.58
N ARG A 147 2.05 -3.30 -1.07
CA ARG A 147 3.39 -3.49 -0.49
C ARG A 147 4.47 -3.30 -1.56
N ASP A 148 4.27 -3.83 -2.75
CA ASP A 148 5.24 -3.68 -3.84
C ASP A 148 5.34 -2.22 -4.30
N ALA A 149 4.23 -1.48 -4.35
CA ALA A 149 4.21 -0.05 -4.58
C ALA A 149 5.00 0.71 -3.48
N THR A 150 4.81 0.35 -2.21
CA THR A 150 5.55 0.92 -1.07
C THR A 150 7.05 0.66 -1.20
N GLN A 151 7.45 -0.52 -1.64
CA GLN A 151 8.86 -0.85 -1.87
C GLN A 151 9.49 0.03 -2.96
N ILE A 152 8.81 0.23 -4.08
CA ILE A 152 9.28 1.09 -5.18
C ILE A 152 9.39 2.54 -4.71
N ALA A 153 8.38 3.04 -3.99
CA ALA A 153 8.40 4.39 -3.43
C ALA A 153 9.56 4.58 -2.45
N LEU A 154 9.81 3.62 -1.56
CA LEU A 154 10.93 3.65 -0.62
C LEU A 154 12.29 3.72 -1.34
N ILE A 155 12.48 2.92 -2.40
CA ILE A 155 13.70 2.95 -3.22
C ILE A 155 13.93 4.36 -3.78
N GLY A 156 12.88 4.99 -4.32
CA GLY A 156 12.95 6.35 -4.85
C GLY A 156 13.28 7.39 -3.77
N GLN A 157 12.60 7.30 -2.62
CA GLN A 157 12.80 8.23 -1.49
C GLN A 157 14.20 8.13 -0.90
N VAL A 158 14.72 6.90 -0.71
CA VAL A 158 16.09 6.67 -0.21
C VAL A 158 17.13 7.19 -1.19
N ALA A 159 16.96 6.94 -2.49
CA ALA A 159 17.87 7.46 -3.51
C ALA A 159 17.86 9.00 -3.54
N GLN A 160 16.70 9.63 -3.45
CA GLN A 160 16.57 11.08 -3.38
C GLN A 160 17.21 11.66 -2.11
N ALA A 161 16.96 11.06 -0.94
CA ALA A 161 17.53 11.49 0.33
C ALA A 161 19.06 11.35 0.34
N TRP A 162 19.58 10.26 -0.20
CA TRP A 162 21.03 10.04 -0.34
C TRP A 162 21.69 11.06 -1.26
N LEU A 163 21.04 11.43 -2.38
CA LEU A 163 21.50 12.52 -3.26
C LEU A 163 21.42 13.88 -2.56
N ASN A 164 20.35 14.16 -1.86
CA ASN A 164 20.20 15.40 -1.11
C ASN A 164 21.31 15.56 -0.06
N TYR A 165 21.68 14.47 0.62
CA TYR A 165 22.84 14.47 1.52
C TYR A 165 24.13 14.82 0.77
N SER A 166 24.36 14.20 -0.41
CA SER A 166 25.53 14.49 -1.25
C SER A 166 25.61 15.96 -1.64
N PHE A 167 24.49 16.55 -2.07
CA PHE A 167 24.43 17.96 -2.45
C PHE A 167 24.63 18.91 -1.25
N ALA A 168 23.98 18.63 -0.12
CA ALA A 168 24.14 19.42 1.10
C ALA A 168 25.61 19.43 1.55
N ASN A 169 26.29 18.29 1.49
CA ASN A 169 27.70 18.16 1.86
C ASN A 169 28.63 18.88 0.88
N ALA A 170 28.33 18.85 -0.43
CA ALA A 170 29.07 19.60 -1.44
C ALA A 170 28.92 21.12 -1.24
N ASN A 171 27.71 21.58 -0.92
CA ASN A 171 27.42 22.98 -0.63
C ASN A 171 28.13 23.45 0.66
N LEU A 172 28.14 22.63 1.70
CA LEU A 172 28.89 22.92 2.93
C LEU A 172 30.37 23.10 2.64
N LYS A 173 30.98 22.19 1.86
CA LYS A 173 32.38 22.29 1.47
C LYS A 173 32.66 23.58 0.68
N LEU A 174 31.78 23.97 -0.24
CA LEU A 174 31.90 25.22 -1.01
C LEU A 174 31.76 26.42 -0.06
N ALA A 175 30.82 26.43 0.86
CA ALA A 175 30.63 27.51 1.84
C ALA A 175 31.87 27.69 2.74
N ASP A 176 32.47 26.58 3.21
CA ASP A 176 33.72 26.62 3.98
C ASP A 176 34.87 27.22 3.17
N GLN A 177 34.98 26.87 1.88
CA GLN A 177 36.00 27.46 0.97
C GLN A 177 35.73 28.94 0.76
N THR A 178 34.47 29.34 0.56
CA THR A 178 34.05 30.73 0.41
C THR A 178 34.39 31.56 1.66
N LEU A 179 34.04 31.01 2.86
CA LEU A 179 34.36 31.68 4.13
C LEU A 179 35.89 31.93 4.24
N LYS A 180 36.70 30.93 3.89
CA LYS A 180 38.15 31.05 3.92
C LYS A 180 38.63 32.19 3.00
N ALA A 181 38.16 32.25 1.76
CA ALA A 181 38.50 33.29 0.80
C ALA A 181 38.07 34.70 1.29
N GLN A 182 36.85 34.83 1.89
CA GLN A 182 36.38 36.09 2.45
C GLN A 182 37.20 36.54 3.66
N LEU A 183 37.67 35.63 4.50
CA LEU A 183 38.56 35.90 5.63
C LEU A 183 39.94 36.40 5.12
N GLU A 184 40.48 35.82 4.06
CA GLU A 184 41.73 36.27 3.46
C GLU A 184 41.59 37.71 2.89
N SER A 185 40.49 37.99 2.18
CA SER A 185 40.16 39.33 1.69
C SER A 185 39.99 40.35 2.81
N TYR A 186 39.25 40.00 3.88
CA TYR A 186 39.08 40.83 5.07
C TYR A 186 40.45 41.17 5.71
N ASN A 187 41.30 40.18 5.92
CA ASN A 187 42.63 40.36 6.51
C ASN A 187 43.51 41.26 5.64
N LEU A 188 43.44 41.17 4.30
CA LEU A 188 44.16 42.05 3.40
C LEU A 188 43.67 43.50 3.52
N ASN A 189 42.35 43.72 3.44
CA ASN A 189 41.77 45.07 3.58
C ASN A 189 42.09 45.69 4.95
N LYS A 190 42.04 44.89 6.01
CA LYS A 190 42.41 45.34 7.36
C LYS A 190 43.87 45.80 7.43
N LYS A 191 44.81 45.03 6.90
CA LYS A 191 46.24 45.42 6.82
C LYS A 191 46.46 46.70 6.06
N ARG A 192 45.77 46.93 4.93
CA ARG A 192 45.86 48.16 4.14
C ARG A 192 45.32 49.38 4.90
N PHE A 193 44.24 49.21 5.66
CA PHE A 193 43.72 50.24 6.56
C PHE A 193 44.69 50.53 7.70
N ASP A 194 45.19 49.49 8.40
CA ASP A 194 46.08 49.62 9.56
C ASP A 194 47.39 50.38 9.22
N VAL A 195 47.85 50.31 7.95
CA VAL A 195 49.03 51.06 7.48
C VAL A 195 48.66 52.38 6.79
N GLY A 196 47.40 52.82 6.79
CA GLY A 196 46.92 54.09 6.28
C GLY A 196 46.82 54.19 4.74
N ILE A 197 46.83 53.09 4.01
CA ILE A 197 46.70 53.05 2.55
C ILE A 197 45.26 53.23 2.08
N ASP A 198 44.27 52.64 2.84
CA ASP A 198 42.83 52.64 2.50
C ASP A 198 41.97 53.20 3.64
N SER A 199 40.71 53.55 3.30
CA SER A 199 39.70 53.95 4.28
C SER A 199 39.11 52.71 5.00
N GLU A 200 38.32 52.94 6.06
CA GLU A 200 37.65 51.87 6.82
C GLU A 200 36.52 51.18 6.00
N VAL A 201 35.98 51.82 4.97
CA VAL A 201 34.85 51.32 4.20
C VAL A 201 35.10 49.92 3.58
N PRO A 202 36.20 49.64 2.88
CA PRO A 202 36.48 48.30 2.40
C PRO A 202 36.60 47.22 3.49
N VAL A 203 37.10 47.61 4.67
CA VAL A 203 37.21 46.69 5.83
C VAL A 203 35.81 46.28 6.28
N ARG A 204 34.89 47.24 6.44
CA ARG A 204 33.51 46.96 6.86
C ARG A 204 32.74 46.17 5.81
N GLN A 205 32.93 46.45 4.52
CA GLN A 205 32.33 45.67 3.44
C GLN A 205 32.83 44.23 3.44
N ALA A 206 34.14 44.03 3.59
CA ALA A 206 34.70 42.66 3.72
C ALA A 206 34.24 41.94 4.97
N GLN A 207 34.07 42.66 6.09
CA GLN A 207 33.51 42.09 7.32
C GLN A 207 32.05 41.58 7.12
N ILE A 208 31.20 42.35 6.43
CA ILE A 208 29.83 41.91 6.08
C ILE A 208 29.88 40.61 5.26
N SER A 209 30.76 40.52 4.26
CA SER A 209 30.94 39.32 3.43
C SER A 209 31.40 38.12 4.24
N VAL A 210 32.27 38.28 5.23
CA VAL A 210 32.70 37.22 6.16
C VAL A 210 31.54 36.74 7.00
N GLU A 211 30.75 37.64 7.60
CA GLU A 211 29.63 37.23 8.44
C GLU A 211 28.50 36.55 7.64
N THR A 212 28.29 37.01 6.39
CA THR A 212 27.37 36.33 5.45
C THR A 212 27.84 34.90 5.17
N ALA A 213 29.12 34.73 4.79
CA ALA A 213 29.69 33.41 4.52
C ALA A 213 29.67 32.48 5.77
N ARG A 214 29.86 33.06 6.97
CA ARG A 214 29.78 32.33 8.23
C ARG A 214 28.36 31.83 8.52
N ASN A 215 27.36 32.65 8.24
CA ASN A 215 25.95 32.28 8.33
C ASN A 215 25.63 31.15 7.32
N ASP A 216 26.13 31.20 6.09
CA ASP A 216 25.95 30.17 5.07
C ASP A 216 26.52 28.82 5.52
N VAL A 217 27.74 28.82 6.10
CA VAL A 217 28.34 27.60 6.68
C VAL A 217 27.45 27.01 7.77
N ALA A 218 26.90 27.82 8.67
CA ALA A 218 26.00 27.35 9.73
C ALA A 218 24.71 26.75 9.14
N ASN A 219 24.12 27.39 8.12
CA ASN A 219 22.94 26.90 7.44
C ASN A 219 23.18 25.57 6.74
N TYR A 220 24.30 25.44 6.00
CA TYR A 220 24.62 24.17 5.31
C TYR A 220 25.00 23.04 6.29
N LYS A 221 25.62 23.32 7.44
CA LYS A 221 25.81 22.33 8.51
C LYS A 221 24.47 21.78 8.99
N THR A 222 23.49 22.65 9.18
CA THR A 222 22.13 22.24 9.57
C THR A 222 21.48 21.37 8.48
N GLN A 223 21.60 21.76 7.21
CA GLN A 223 21.04 20.99 6.08
C GLN A 223 21.68 19.59 5.96
N VAL A 224 23.00 19.47 6.14
CA VAL A 224 23.68 18.16 6.16
C VAL A 224 23.15 17.27 7.27
N ALA A 225 23.01 17.81 8.48
CA ALA A 225 22.48 17.06 9.63
C ALA A 225 21.01 16.61 9.37
N GLN A 226 20.17 17.50 8.85
CA GLN A 226 18.79 17.19 8.52
C GLN A 226 18.69 16.13 7.40
N ALA A 227 19.49 16.23 6.35
CA ALA A 227 19.54 15.25 5.26
C ALA A 227 19.99 13.87 5.77
N GLN A 228 20.97 13.83 6.67
CA GLN A 228 21.42 12.58 7.31
C GLN A 228 20.32 11.96 8.20
N ASN A 229 19.65 12.79 9.00
CA ASN A 229 18.56 12.33 9.85
C ASN A 229 17.41 11.74 9.04
N LEU A 230 17.03 12.38 7.93
CA LEU A 230 16.02 11.85 7.01
C LEU A 230 16.46 10.52 6.39
N LEU A 231 17.70 10.42 5.95
CA LEU A 231 18.24 9.18 5.39
C LEU A 231 18.24 8.05 6.42
N ASN A 232 18.65 8.32 7.67
CA ASN A 232 18.62 7.35 8.76
C ASN A 232 17.18 6.89 9.08
N LEU A 233 16.21 7.81 9.04
CA LEU A 233 14.79 7.48 9.23
C LEU A 233 14.29 6.53 8.12
N LEU A 234 14.57 6.84 6.87
CA LEU A 234 14.16 6.02 5.72
C LEU A 234 14.84 4.65 5.71
N VAL A 235 16.09 4.59 6.14
CA VAL A 235 16.83 3.31 6.25
C VAL A 235 16.37 2.52 7.46
N GLY A 236 15.90 3.17 8.53
CA GLY A 236 15.45 2.53 9.77
C GLY A 236 16.57 2.28 10.78
N GLU A 237 17.80 2.69 10.44
CA GLU A 237 18.99 2.65 11.30
C GLU A 237 20.00 3.72 10.89
N GLN A 238 21.08 3.89 11.67
CA GLN A 238 22.16 4.79 11.29
C GLN A 238 22.94 4.26 10.09
N VAL A 239 22.99 5.06 9.01
CA VAL A 239 23.75 4.72 7.82
C VAL A 239 25.25 4.85 8.11
N PRO A 240 26.05 3.79 7.86
CA PRO A 240 27.51 3.85 8.04
C PRO A 240 28.14 4.99 7.23
N GLU A 241 29.07 5.68 7.82
CA GLU A 241 29.76 6.82 7.18
C GLU A 241 30.44 6.47 5.85
N SER A 242 30.89 5.24 5.69
CA SER A 242 31.49 4.72 4.46
C SER A 242 30.51 4.68 3.28
N LEU A 243 29.20 4.60 3.56
CA LEU A 243 28.15 4.56 2.57
C LEU A 243 27.58 5.95 2.24
N LEU A 244 27.93 6.96 3.04
CA LEU A 244 27.49 8.33 2.81
C LEU A 244 28.22 8.97 1.63
N ALA A 245 27.50 9.70 0.79
CA ALA A 245 28.07 10.42 -0.36
C ALA A 245 28.74 11.74 0.08
N LYS A 246 29.93 11.66 0.67
CA LYS A 246 30.72 12.83 1.10
C LYS A 246 31.27 13.68 -0.05
N GLN A 247 31.19 13.18 -1.29
CA GLN A 247 31.61 13.88 -2.50
C GLN A 247 30.43 13.95 -3.48
N ARG A 248 30.46 14.98 -4.35
CA ARG A 248 29.43 15.16 -5.38
C ARG A 248 29.33 13.91 -6.26
N VAL A 249 28.13 13.35 -6.33
CA VAL A 249 27.83 12.20 -7.19
C VAL A 249 27.59 12.73 -8.60
N THR A 250 28.35 12.22 -9.58
CA THR A 250 28.26 12.63 -10.99
C THR A 250 27.44 11.67 -11.84
N ARG A 251 27.31 10.41 -11.41
CA ARG A 251 26.55 9.39 -12.11
C ARG A 251 25.81 8.52 -11.09
N ILE A 252 24.48 8.46 -11.22
CA ILE A 252 23.63 7.68 -10.31
C ILE A 252 23.05 6.44 -10.99
N THR A 253 22.75 6.51 -12.30
CA THR A 253 22.15 5.41 -13.07
C THR A 253 23.18 4.73 -13.96
N SER A 254 23.02 3.42 -14.16
CA SER A 254 23.83 2.63 -15.08
C SER A 254 23.54 2.99 -16.55
N ASN A 255 22.28 3.28 -16.87
CA ASN A 255 21.84 3.65 -18.21
C ASN A 255 21.86 5.15 -18.41
N ASN A 256 22.48 5.62 -19.50
CA ASN A 256 22.51 7.04 -19.87
C ASN A 256 21.21 7.49 -20.56
N THR A 257 20.47 6.57 -21.18
CA THR A 257 19.24 6.84 -21.92
C THR A 257 18.12 5.92 -21.41
N ILE A 258 17.20 6.51 -20.64
CA ILE A 258 15.99 5.83 -20.15
C ILE A 258 14.88 6.14 -21.15
N GLY A 259 14.26 5.11 -21.72
CA GLY A 259 13.10 5.24 -22.60
C GLY A 259 11.82 5.50 -21.81
N SER A 260 10.88 6.22 -22.41
CA SER A 260 9.58 6.50 -21.78
C SER A 260 8.65 5.26 -21.70
N GLY A 261 8.92 4.24 -22.51
CA GLY A 261 7.99 3.13 -22.68
C GLY A 261 6.68 3.56 -23.38
N LEU A 262 5.69 2.69 -23.33
CA LEU A 262 4.33 2.97 -23.80
C LEU A 262 3.39 3.24 -22.62
N PRO A 263 2.38 4.13 -22.76
CA PRO A 263 1.39 4.35 -21.70
C PRO A 263 0.67 3.07 -21.26
N SER A 264 0.42 2.13 -22.16
CA SER A 264 -0.18 0.83 -21.85
C SER A 264 0.68 -0.06 -20.96
N GLU A 265 2.01 0.11 -20.94
CA GLU A 265 2.90 -0.64 -20.04
C GLU A 265 2.70 -0.25 -18.56
N LEU A 266 2.17 0.95 -18.27
CA LEU A 266 1.84 1.35 -16.91
C LEU A 266 0.81 0.42 -16.28
N LEU A 267 -0.21 0.01 -17.03
CA LEU A 267 -1.29 -0.86 -16.56
C LEU A 267 -0.76 -2.21 -16.08
N ASN A 268 0.27 -2.74 -16.75
CA ASN A 268 0.80 -4.07 -16.46
C ASN A 268 1.90 -4.05 -15.40
N ASN A 269 2.69 -2.97 -15.33
CA ASN A 269 3.94 -2.94 -14.57
C ASN A 269 3.85 -2.17 -13.24
N ARG A 270 2.83 -1.33 -13.05
CA ARG A 270 2.69 -0.53 -11.81
C ARG A 270 1.87 -1.26 -10.75
N PRO A 271 2.49 -1.56 -9.58
CA PRO A 271 1.78 -2.26 -8.51
C PRO A 271 0.64 -1.45 -7.88
N ASP A 272 0.71 -0.11 -7.87
CA ASP A 272 -0.35 0.78 -7.37
C ASP A 272 -1.62 0.69 -8.22
N ILE A 273 -1.47 0.61 -9.56
CA ILE A 273 -2.59 0.39 -10.49
C ILE A 273 -3.20 -1.01 -10.26
N ARG A 274 -2.37 -2.04 -10.14
CA ARG A 274 -2.82 -3.41 -9.83
C ARG A 274 -3.54 -3.50 -8.50
N ALA A 275 -3.08 -2.76 -7.48
CA ALA A 275 -3.77 -2.70 -6.19
C ALA A 275 -5.17 -2.08 -6.32
N ALA A 276 -5.33 -1.05 -7.14
CA ALA A 276 -6.63 -0.43 -7.41
C ALA A 276 -7.55 -1.35 -8.23
N GLU A 277 -7.01 -2.09 -9.20
CA GLU A 277 -7.73 -3.11 -9.98
C GLU A 277 -8.28 -4.22 -9.09
N TYR A 278 -7.47 -4.78 -8.18
CA TYR A 278 -7.95 -5.78 -7.22
C TYR A 278 -9.03 -5.22 -6.27
N LYS A 279 -8.95 -3.95 -5.87
CA LYS A 279 -10.01 -3.30 -5.08
C LYS A 279 -11.32 -3.19 -5.85
N LEU A 280 -11.25 -2.85 -7.14
CA LEU A 280 -12.42 -2.82 -8.02
C LEU A 280 -13.04 -4.22 -8.16
N SER A 281 -12.22 -5.24 -8.35
CA SER A 281 -12.62 -6.64 -8.40
C SER A 281 -13.30 -7.07 -7.10
N ALA A 282 -12.73 -6.72 -5.94
CA ALA A 282 -13.30 -7.00 -4.62
C ALA A 282 -14.68 -6.35 -4.43
N ALA A 283 -14.86 -5.10 -4.88
CA ALA A 283 -16.15 -4.41 -4.83
C ALA A 283 -17.19 -5.11 -5.71
N GLY A 284 -16.80 -5.60 -6.90
CA GLY A 284 -17.67 -6.41 -7.76
C GLY A 284 -18.14 -7.71 -7.11
N ALA A 285 -17.27 -8.36 -6.33
CA ALA A 285 -17.64 -9.56 -5.57
C ALA A 285 -18.67 -9.25 -4.47
N ASN A 286 -18.58 -8.10 -3.81
CA ASN A 286 -19.55 -7.67 -2.80
C ASN A 286 -20.97 -7.51 -3.37
N ILE A 287 -21.13 -7.07 -4.61
CA ILE A 287 -22.44 -7.02 -5.28
C ILE A 287 -23.05 -8.42 -5.34
N GLY A 288 -22.25 -9.45 -5.66
CA GLY A 288 -22.71 -10.83 -5.66
C GLY A 288 -23.21 -11.28 -4.30
N ALA A 289 -22.48 -10.95 -3.23
CA ALA A 289 -22.88 -11.26 -1.87
C ALA A 289 -24.17 -10.52 -1.44
N ALA A 290 -24.32 -9.24 -1.86
CA ALA A 290 -25.53 -8.46 -1.57
C ALA A 290 -26.75 -8.99 -2.33
N LYS A 291 -26.61 -9.36 -3.61
CA LYS A 291 -27.69 -9.94 -4.43
C LYS A 291 -28.12 -11.32 -3.90
N ALA A 292 -27.18 -12.13 -3.43
CA ALA A 292 -27.48 -13.43 -2.85
C ALA A 292 -28.40 -13.33 -1.63
N ARG A 293 -28.39 -12.22 -0.88
CA ARG A 293 -29.30 -11.95 0.24
C ARG A 293 -30.76 -11.73 -0.14
N LEU A 294 -31.09 -11.60 -1.43
CA LEU A 294 -32.47 -11.58 -1.90
C LEU A 294 -33.14 -12.96 -1.83
N PHE A 295 -32.33 -14.01 -1.78
CA PHE A 295 -32.79 -15.40 -1.78
C PHE A 295 -32.82 -15.98 -0.37
N PRO A 296 -33.55 -17.13 -0.14
CA PRO A 296 -33.56 -17.76 1.13
C PRO A 296 -32.18 -18.20 1.61
N THR A 297 -31.83 -17.91 2.85
CA THR A 297 -30.67 -18.53 3.48
C THR A 297 -31.05 -19.94 3.92
N ILE A 298 -30.30 -20.93 3.45
CA ILE A 298 -30.47 -22.35 3.82
C ILE A 298 -29.32 -22.74 4.72
N SER A 299 -29.60 -23.10 5.96
CA SER A 299 -28.60 -23.53 6.92
C SER A 299 -28.86 -24.93 7.44
N LEU A 300 -27.78 -25.64 7.76
CA LEU A 300 -27.81 -26.99 8.35
C LEU A 300 -27.37 -26.89 9.80
N THR A 301 -28.19 -27.42 10.71
CA THR A 301 -27.84 -27.58 12.11
C THR A 301 -27.79 -29.07 12.43
N GLY A 302 -26.75 -29.48 13.15
CA GLY A 302 -26.62 -30.88 13.60
C GLY A 302 -26.07 -30.92 15.01
N SER A 303 -26.57 -31.85 15.83
CA SER A 303 -26.05 -32.06 17.18
C SER A 303 -26.03 -33.54 17.54
N ALA A 304 -25.06 -33.94 18.35
CA ALA A 304 -24.99 -35.27 18.95
C ALA A 304 -24.41 -35.17 20.36
N GLY A 305 -25.06 -35.77 21.34
CA GLY A 305 -24.64 -35.63 22.72
C GLY A 305 -25.54 -36.37 23.70
N TYR A 306 -25.53 -35.92 24.94
CA TYR A 306 -26.30 -36.52 26.03
C TYR A 306 -27.25 -35.49 26.63
N ALA A 307 -28.47 -35.90 26.95
CA ALA A 307 -29.47 -35.06 27.58
C ALA A 307 -30.20 -35.86 28.67
N SER A 308 -30.37 -35.24 29.85
CA SER A 308 -31.07 -35.86 30.97
C SER A 308 -31.74 -34.81 31.85
N THR A 309 -32.78 -35.23 32.61
CA THR A 309 -33.42 -34.41 33.65
C THR A 309 -32.69 -34.52 34.99
N ASP A 310 -31.82 -35.53 35.16
CA ASP A 310 -31.00 -35.73 36.34
C ASP A 310 -29.52 -35.75 35.95
N LEU A 311 -28.69 -35.03 36.69
CA LEU A 311 -27.24 -34.94 36.41
C LEU A 311 -26.56 -36.31 36.53
N GLY A 312 -26.97 -37.16 37.48
CA GLY A 312 -26.43 -38.49 37.71
C GLY A 312 -26.74 -39.47 36.56
N ASP A 313 -27.73 -39.16 35.73
CA ASP A 313 -28.20 -40.00 34.62
C ASP A 313 -27.70 -39.49 33.25
N LEU A 314 -26.97 -38.38 33.23
CA LEU A 314 -26.55 -37.71 31.99
C LEU A 314 -25.77 -38.63 31.04
N PHE A 315 -24.91 -39.48 31.57
CA PHE A 315 -24.08 -40.40 30.78
C PHE A 315 -24.53 -41.87 30.83
N LYS A 316 -25.75 -42.11 31.29
CA LYS A 316 -26.32 -43.48 31.32
C LYS A 316 -26.82 -43.90 29.93
N SER A 317 -27.02 -45.23 29.79
CA SER A 317 -27.64 -45.78 28.60
C SER A 317 -29.03 -45.16 28.37
N GLY A 318 -29.28 -44.67 27.16
CA GLY A 318 -30.54 -44.02 26.79
C GLY A 318 -30.54 -42.50 26.85
N SER A 319 -29.51 -41.87 27.43
CA SER A 319 -29.37 -40.39 27.44
C SER A 319 -28.76 -39.82 26.15
N PHE A 320 -28.22 -40.64 25.25
CA PHE A 320 -27.68 -40.20 23.97
C PHE A 320 -28.76 -39.69 23.05
N VAL A 321 -28.60 -38.49 22.55
CA VAL A 321 -29.53 -37.83 21.63
C VAL A 321 -28.76 -37.26 20.45
N TRP A 322 -29.35 -37.28 19.29
CA TRP A 322 -28.82 -36.63 18.11
C TRP A 322 -29.95 -36.01 17.29
N GLY A 323 -29.60 -35.01 16.51
CA GLY A 323 -30.53 -34.38 15.59
C GLY A 323 -29.78 -33.71 14.45
N VAL A 324 -30.36 -33.71 13.27
CA VAL A 324 -29.91 -32.96 12.11
C VAL A 324 -31.14 -32.36 11.44
N GLY A 325 -31.06 -31.08 11.08
CA GLY A 325 -32.18 -30.42 10.45
C GLY A 325 -31.74 -29.24 9.60
N PRO A 326 -32.20 -29.17 8.33
CA PRO A 326 -32.07 -27.94 7.55
C PRO A 326 -33.07 -26.90 8.06
N SER A 327 -32.68 -25.63 8.03
CA SER A 327 -33.56 -24.49 8.24
C SER A 327 -33.49 -23.54 7.06
N ILE A 328 -34.63 -22.97 6.68
CA ILE A 328 -34.76 -22.02 5.59
C ILE A 328 -35.29 -20.72 6.17
N ASN A 329 -34.56 -19.63 5.94
CA ASN A 329 -35.01 -18.31 6.37
C ASN A 329 -35.05 -17.37 5.13
N LEU A 330 -36.23 -16.82 4.86
CA LEU A 330 -36.47 -15.83 3.84
C LEU A 330 -37.23 -14.64 4.46
N PRO A 331 -36.59 -13.49 4.63
CA PRO A 331 -37.32 -12.27 5.01
C PRO A 331 -38.23 -11.84 3.85
N ILE A 332 -39.57 -11.87 4.08
CA ILE A 332 -40.54 -11.51 3.06
C ILE A 332 -40.63 -9.98 2.93
N PHE A 333 -40.57 -9.28 4.04
CA PHE A 333 -40.68 -7.82 4.09
C PHE A 333 -39.62 -7.21 5.01
N ASP A 334 -38.81 -6.32 4.46
CA ASP A 334 -37.65 -5.67 5.15
C ASP A 334 -37.57 -4.17 4.87
N TRP A 335 -38.67 -3.57 4.41
CA TRP A 335 -38.76 -2.13 4.11
C TRP A 335 -37.72 -1.66 3.10
N GLY A 336 -37.27 -2.51 2.19
CA GLY A 336 -36.30 -2.18 1.14
C GLY A 336 -34.84 -2.25 1.59
N THR A 337 -34.52 -2.74 2.78
CA THR A 337 -33.14 -2.81 3.31
C THR A 337 -32.22 -3.62 2.40
N ARG A 338 -32.64 -4.78 1.89
CA ARG A 338 -31.82 -5.60 0.98
C ARG A 338 -31.55 -4.89 -0.33
N GLN A 339 -32.56 -4.21 -0.89
CA GLN A 339 -32.40 -3.44 -2.12
C GLN A 339 -31.46 -2.25 -1.94
N ALA A 340 -31.54 -1.56 -0.80
CA ALA A 340 -30.63 -0.48 -0.46
C ALA A 340 -29.19 -1.00 -0.32
N ASN A 341 -28.96 -2.15 0.30
CA ASN A 341 -27.63 -2.76 0.42
C ASN A 341 -27.03 -3.14 -0.95
N ILE A 342 -27.83 -3.62 -1.90
CA ILE A 342 -27.37 -3.85 -3.28
C ILE A 342 -26.95 -2.53 -3.91
N LYS A 343 -27.77 -1.48 -3.76
CA LYS A 343 -27.47 -0.16 -4.31
C LYS A 343 -26.19 0.45 -3.73
N ILE A 344 -25.97 0.26 -2.42
CA ILE A 344 -24.71 0.64 -1.76
C ILE A 344 -23.54 -0.11 -2.42
N SER A 345 -23.60 -1.44 -2.55
CA SER A 345 -22.54 -2.23 -3.16
C SER A 345 -22.27 -1.85 -4.63
N GLU A 346 -23.30 -1.52 -5.40
CA GLU A 346 -23.14 -1.01 -6.77
C GLU A 346 -22.46 0.37 -6.80
N THR A 347 -22.82 1.24 -5.84
CA THR A 347 -22.18 2.56 -5.69
C THR A 347 -20.72 2.43 -5.26
N ASP A 348 -20.42 1.52 -4.33
CA ASP A 348 -19.04 1.23 -3.89
C ASP A 348 -18.18 0.73 -5.06
N GLN A 349 -18.74 -0.07 -5.98
CA GLN A 349 -18.04 -0.48 -7.20
C GLN A 349 -17.74 0.72 -8.12
N GLN A 350 -18.68 1.67 -8.25
CA GLN A 350 -18.46 2.89 -9.05
C GLN A 350 -17.38 3.80 -8.43
N ILE A 351 -17.34 3.88 -7.11
CA ILE A 351 -16.27 4.58 -6.38
C ILE A 351 -14.93 3.91 -6.65
N ALA A 352 -14.86 2.58 -6.52
CA ALA A 352 -13.64 1.82 -6.79
C ALA A 352 -13.17 1.95 -8.26
N LEU A 353 -14.11 2.03 -9.22
CA LEU A 353 -13.81 2.31 -10.63
C LEU A 353 -13.18 3.70 -10.80
N SER A 354 -13.76 4.72 -10.18
CA SER A 354 -13.23 6.08 -10.23
C SER A 354 -11.84 6.18 -9.62
N ASP A 355 -11.58 5.46 -8.52
CA ASP A 355 -10.26 5.39 -7.90
C ASP A 355 -9.24 4.65 -8.78
N TYR A 356 -9.66 3.61 -9.49
CA TYR A 356 -8.83 2.90 -10.46
C TYR A 356 -8.46 3.80 -11.63
N GLU A 357 -9.42 4.49 -12.24
CA GLU A 357 -9.18 5.46 -13.32
C GLU A 357 -8.25 6.59 -12.88
N LYS A 358 -8.46 7.14 -11.68
CA LYS A 358 -7.61 8.16 -11.08
C LYS A 358 -6.17 7.67 -10.87
N SER A 359 -5.98 6.39 -10.49
CA SER A 359 -4.64 5.82 -10.34
C SER A 359 -3.90 5.77 -11.68
N ILE A 360 -4.59 5.40 -12.77
CA ILE A 360 -4.06 5.40 -14.14
C ILE A 360 -3.68 6.83 -14.58
N GLN A 361 -4.59 7.80 -14.39
CA GLN A 361 -4.33 9.20 -14.74
C GLN A 361 -3.16 9.78 -13.95
N SER A 362 -3.04 9.46 -12.66
CA SER A 362 -1.94 9.89 -11.80
C SER A 362 -0.60 9.31 -12.28
N ALA A 363 -0.58 8.03 -12.61
CA ALA A 363 0.60 7.37 -13.15
C ALA A 363 1.06 7.98 -14.49
N PHE A 364 0.10 8.25 -15.38
CA PHE A 364 0.38 8.91 -16.65
C PHE A 364 0.94 10.34 -16.46
N ARG A 365 0.34 11.12 -15.53
CA ARG A 365 0.83 12.45 -15.17
C ARG A 365 2.26 12.40 -14.65
N GLU A 366 2.57 11.49 -13.72
CA GLU A 366 3.91 11.37 -13.13
C GLU A 366 4.99 11.10 -14.18
N VAL A 367 4.71 10.24 -15.17
CA VAL A 367 5.64 10.00 -16.27
C VAL A 367 5.79 11.23 -17.15
N ASN A 368 4.71 11.92 -17.51
CA ASN A 368 4.78 13.16 -18.30
C ASN A 368 5.56 14.26 -17.57
N ASP A 369 5.35 14.43 -16.26
CA ASP A 369 6.09 15.41 -15.43
C ASP A 369 7.59 15.09 -15.44
N ALA A 370 7.97 13.82 -15.30
CA ALA A 370 9.37 13.40 -15.37
C ALA A 370 9.99 13.64 -16.77
N LEU A 371 9.24 13.37 -17.84
CA LEU A 371 9.67 13.63 -19.22
C LEU A 371 9.83 15.12 -19.50
N ALA A 372 8.93 15.97 -18.99
CA ALA A 372 9.03 17.43 -19.12
C ALA A 372 10.28 17.98 -18.40
N VAL A 373 10.60 17.49 -17.21
CA VAL A 373 11.84 17.81 -16.50
C VAL A 373 13.06 17.39 -17.34
N ARG A 374 13.03 16.15 -17.86
CA ARG A 374 14.14 15.61 -18.65
C ARG A 374 14.39 16.43 -19.93
N GLN A 375 13.33 16.85 -20.63
CA GLN A 375 13.43 17.65 -21.86
C GLN A 375 14.15 18.97 -21.62
N ASN A 376 13.90 19.62 -20.48
CA ASN A 376 14.41 20.96 -20.19
C ASN A 376 15.70 20.98 -19.34
N ILE A 377 16.13 19.84 -18.76
CA ILE A 377 17.29 19.81 -17.86
C ILE A 377 18.60 20.13 -18.57
N GLY A 378 18.73 19.76 -19.86
CA GLY A 378 19.91 20.06 -20.67
C GLY A 378 20.12 21.55 -20.88
N ASP A 379 19.06 22.27 -21.20
CA ASP A 379 19.10 23.74 -21.40
C ASP A 379 19.41 24.46 -20.08
N ARG A 380 18.79 24.02 -18.98
CA ARG A 380 19.08 24.55 -17.64
C ARG A 380 20.54 24.35 -17.26
N LEU A 381 21.09 23.16 -17.48
CA LEU A 381 22.49 22.86 -17.18
C LEU A 381 23.43 23.71 -18.03
N SER A 382 23.13 23.88 -19.33
CA SER A 382 23.91 24.71 -20.25
C SER A 382 23.90 26.20 -19.85
N ALA A 383 22.74 26.72 -19.44
CA ALA A 383 22.59 28.08 -18.92
C ALA A 383 23.39 28.29 -17.64
N GLN A 384 23.34 27.34 -16.69
CA GLN A 384 24.10 27.41 -15.45
C GLN A 384 25.61 27.35 -15.67
N LYS A 385 26.07 26.53 -16.62
CA LYS A 385 27.50 26.51 -16.98
C LYS A 385 27.95 27.86 -17.51
N ARG A 386 27.22 28.45 -18.48
CA ARG A 386 27.53 29.79 -19.01
C ARG A 386 27.54 30.88 -17.93
N LEU A 387 26.63 30.75 -16.93
CA LEU A 387 26.63 31.70 -15.80
C LEU A 387 27.87 31.61 -14.93
N VAL A 388 28.43 30.40 -14.76
CA VAL A 388 29.65 30.18 -13.98
C VAL A 388 30.90 30.63 -14.78
N ASP A 389 30.86 30.49 -16.11
CA ASP A 389 31.99 30.84 -17.01
C ASP A 389 32.07 32.37 -17.28
N ALA A 390 30.99 33.13 -17.04
CA ALA A 390 30.92 34.60 -17.20
C ALA A 390 31.39 35.35 -15.94
#